data_3bcddd9ac26dbf3ed2735faedb714c06
#
_entry.id   3bcddd9ac26dbf3ed2735faedb714c06
#
_cell.length_a   1.000
_cell.length_b   1.000
_cell.length_c   1.000
_cell.angle_alpha   90.00
_cell.angle_beta   90.00
_cell.angle_gamma   90.00
#
_symmetry.space_group_name_H-M   'P 1'
#
loop_
_entity.id
_entity.type
_entity.pdbx_description
1 polymer ?
#
loop_
_entity_poly.entity_id
_entity_poly.type
_entity_poly.pdbx_seq_one_letter_code
_entity_poly.pdbx_strand_id
1 'polypeptide(L)'
;MKACRIITLLLTTLHFHAAGQLQNNQWRFGFNSAIDFNTDPPTFPTGSAQPSILPPLITGTMIEGTASIADPTTGALLFYTDGVTIWNALNQPMPNGSELGGSDLLSSYMAAVIVPMPGACNTYYVFCIDDYEEGSDGITYSVVDMTLDNGLGDVVPGQKSIPLYDNETEVLLACPNSAGDGYWLISNGADLDNPAVAAFEITVAGVNPVPVLSPVLSGGGRLNYSATKFVCGGIYDDITGNIMGFHLYDFDASTGEISNPVNIPFITDDFLAYFEFTFDGDYMYAGGNYSLYHFDLTSGDAAAIAATGTLIPIGNQIDAHATAQMGPDGNLYYVIGSTLYCIENPDSPANSIGPITTLPSTVDPFYCLPQWIFLLEPFTTINPVTDTCVQSSIPFTVSTNLAPLSVAWNFDDPDSGDDNVSELEAPEHTYSSTGSYEVSVVITSECDVDTASYTLDIIACDSPIDVDSGICRFLIPTIFTPNDDGRNDRFYPSSGCSYSSYELTVFNRWGVAVFQTDKPNEYWNGEAGGTESPEGVYYYTFSYRLAQGKEEFTSGYVQLVR
;
A
#
# COMPACT_ATOMS: atom_id res chain seq x y z
N MET A 1 -23.55 28.78 31.34
CA MET A 1 -22.31 28.13 30.96
C MET A 1 -22.71 26.84 30.25
N LYS A 2 -22.76 26.86 28.92
CA LYS A 2 -23.03 25.68 28.08
C LYS A 2 -21.68 25.16 27.57
N ALA A 3 -21.36 23.95 27.97
CA ALA A 3 -20.13 23.29 27.54
C ALA A 3 -20.22 22.94 26.04
N CYS A 4 -19.30 23.50 25.28
CA CYS A 4 -19.08 23.15 23.89
C CYS A 4 -18.39 21.76 23.87
N ARG A 5 -19.07 20.73 23.36
CA ARG A 5 -18.45 19.44 23.07
C ARG A 5 -17.71 19.56 21.74
N ILE A 6 -16.42 19.61 21.81
CA ILE A 6 -15.53 19.43 20.65
C ILE A 6 -15.62 17.95 20.28
N ILE A 7 -16.23 17.67 19.14
CA ILE A 7 -16.12 16.36 18.49
C ILE A 7 -14.74 16.35 17.83
N THR A 8 -13.81 15.67 18.47
CA THR A 8 -12.53 15.34 17.87
C THR A 8 -12.80 14.24 16.84
N LEU A 9 -12.78 14.60 15.58
CA LEU A 9 -12.75 13.67 14.47
C LEU A 9 -11.40 12.92 14.58
N LEU A 10 -11.43 11.67 15.05
CA LEU A 10 -10.28 10.78 14.93
C LEU A 10 -10.12 10.49 13.43
N LEU A 11 -9.23 11.21 12.76
CA LEU A 11 -8.57 10.68 11.58
C LEU A 11 -7.71 9.52 12.09
N THR A 12 -8.20 8.31 11.94
CA THR A 12 -7.35 7.14 12.02
C THR A 12 -6.49 7.15 10.77
N THR A 13 -5.33 7.80 10.84
CA THR A 13 -4.21 7.45 9.97
C THR A 13 -3.96 5.97 10.22
N LEU A 14 -4.13 5.16 9.17
CA LEU A 14 -3.67 3.79 9.16
C LEU A 14 -2.15 3.83 9.38
N HIS A 15 -1.74 3.79 10.64
CA HIS A 15 -0.38 3.43 10.97
C HIS A 15 -0.34 1.91 10.79
N PHE A 16 0.25 1.47 9.70
CA PHE A 16 0.69 0.09 9.57
C PHE A 16 1.68 -0.15 10.73
N HIS A 17 1.16 -0.60 11.86
CA HIS A 17 2.00 -1.13 12.91
C HIS A 17 2.44 -2.51 12.42
N ALA A 18 3.67 -2.59 11.92
CA ALA A 18 4.33 -3.86 11.62
C ALA A 18 4.45 -4.79 12.85
N ALA A 19 4.04 -4.33 14.01
CA ALA A 19 4.13 -5.03 15.31
C ALA A 19 3.02 -6.05 15.49
N GLY A 20 2.88 -7.02 14.59
CA GLY A 20 1.90 -8.11 14.72
C GLY A 20 2.00 -9.18 13.65
N GLN A 21 2.71 -8.89 12.58
CA GLN A 21 2.86 -9.81 11.46
C GLN A 21 4.21 -10.53 11.55
N LEU A 22 4.20 -11.86 11.78
CA LEU A 22 5.40 -12.65 12.04
C LEU A 22 6.10 -13.12 10.77
N GLN A 23 5.61 -12.79 9.57
CA GLN A 23 6.18 -13.22 8.30
C GLN A 23 7.62 -12.74 8.06
N ASN A 24 8.06 -11.68 8.75
CA ASN A 24 9.41 -11.14 8.67
C ASN A 24 10.32 -11.64 9.81
N ASN A 25 9.86 -12.54 10.67
CA ASN A 25 10.60 -12.96 11.87
C ASN A 25 11.76 -13.91 11.58
N GLN A 26 11.91 -14.39 10.37
CA GLN A 26 13.00 -15.30 9.98
C GLN A 26 13.80 -14.69 8.83
N TRP A 27 15.00 -14.20 9.13
CA TRP A 27 15.91 -13.74 8.10
C TRP A 27 16.90 -14.82 7.72
N ARG A 28 17.11 -14.98 6.41
CA ARG A 28 18.14 -15.84 5.81
C ARG A 28 18.89 -15.00 4.79
N PHE A 29 20.19 -14.89 4.94
CA PHE A 29 20.99 -13.99 4.10
C PHE A 29 22.45 -14.43 4.05
N GLY A 30 23.17 -13.90 3.06
CA GLY A 30 24.60 -14.13 2.88
C GLY A 30 24.96 -15.62 2.96
N PHE A 31 26.15 -15.90 3.46
CA PHE A 31 26.67 -17.26 3.54
C PHE A 31 26.33 -17.89 4.89
N ASN A 32 25.31 -18.75 4.94
CA ASN A 32 24.87 -19.45 6.17
C ASN A 32 24.51 -18.53 7.34
N SER A 33 24.00 -17.36 7.05
CA SER A 33 23.60 -16.40 8.08
C SER A 33 22.11 -16.38 8.30
N ALA A 34 21.68 -16.23 9.56
CA ALA A 34 20.29 -16.18 9.93
C ALA A 34 20.06 -15.30 11.15
N ILE A 35 18.88 -14.68 11.21
CA ILE A 35 18.34 -14.06 12.42
C ILE A 35 16.93 -14.62 12.64
N ASP A 36 16.65 -14.98 13.89
CA ASP A 36 15.33 -15.43 14.34
C ASP A 36 14.80 -14.42 15.38
N PHE A 37 13.78 -13.68 14.98
CA PHE A 37 13.11 -12.66 15.78
C PHE A 37 11.94 -13.20 16.62
N ASN A 38 11.70 -14.51 16.65
CA ASN A 38 10.65 -15.09 17.49
C ASN A 38 11.00 -15.06 18.99
N THR A 39 12.18 -14.59 19.33
CA THR A 39 12.63 -14.39 20.71
C THR A 39 13.12 -12.96 20.91
N ASP A 40 13.02 -12.47 22.14
CA ASP A 40 13.59 -11.19 22.56
C ASP A 40 14.64 -11.45 23.66
N PRO A 41 15.91 -11.14 23.43
CA PRO A 41 16.52 -10.66 22.18
C PRO A 41 16.52 -11.71 21.05
N PRO A 42 16.65 -11.25 19.78
CA PRO A 42 16.74 -12.15 18.65
C PRO A 42 17.90 -13.14 18.75
N THR A 43 17.73 -14.32 18.19
CA THR A 43 18.77 -15.35 18.15
C THR A 43 19.42 -15.46 16.77
N PHE A 44 20.66 -15.94 16.74
CA PHE A 44 21.46 -16.06 15.55
C PHE A 44 21.80 -17.55 15.30
N PRO A 45 20.89 -18.30 14.65
CA PRO A 45 21.10 -19.70 14.36
C PRO A 45 22.32 -19.90 13.45
N THR A 46 23.32 -20.65 13.90
CA THR A 46 24.53 -20.95 13.14
C THR A 46 24.38 -22.28 12.41
N GLY A 47 24.81 -22.35 11.14
CA GLY A 47 24.86 -23.58 10.35
C GLY A 47 23.52 -24.11 9.84
N SER A 48 22.44 -23.34 9.99
CA SER A 48 21.08 -23.75 9.59
C SER A 48 20.55 -23.02 8.35
N ALA A 49 21.19 -21.95 7.95
CA ALA A 49 20.83 -21.23 6.72
C ALA A 49 21.80 -21.60 5.61
N GLN A 50 21.28 -21.80 4.43
CA GLN A 50 22.08 -22.05 3.22
C GLN A 50 21.51 -21.22 2.07
N PRO A 51 21.59 -19.88 2.12
CA PRO A 51 21.03 -19.07 1.05
C PRO A 51 21.75 -19.28 -0.26
N SER A 52 23.01 -19.62 -0.26
CA SER A 52 23.74 -19.86 -1.49
C SER A 52 24.65 -21.06 -1.36
N ILE A 53 24.40 -22.09 -2.16
CA ILE A 53 25.32 -23.20 -2.37
C ILE A 53 26.01 -22.95 -3.71
N LEU A 54 26.82 -21.92 -3.79
CA LEU A 54 27.79 -21.89 -4.88
C LEU A 54 28.86 -22.92 -4.60
N PRO A 55 29.25 -23.73 -5.60
CA PRO A 55 30.40 -24.58 -5.47
C PRO A 55 31.63 -23.70 -5.13
N PRO A 56 32.57 -24.18 -4.29
CA PRO A 56 33.67 -23.40 -3.76
C PRO A 56 34.72 -22.96 -4.82
N LEU A 57 34.34 -22.86 -6.07
CA LEU A 57 35.23 -22.63 -7.21
C LEU A 57 35.20 -21.19 -7.76
N ILE A 58 34.30 -20.33 -7.31
CA ILE A 58 34.26 -18.95 -7.77
C ILE A 58 34.71 -18.06 -6.63
N THR A 59 36.00 -17.75 -6.60
CA THR A 59 36.59 -16.73 -5.73
C THR A 59 36.15 -15.35 -6.25
N GLY A 60 35.31 -14.64 -5.49
CA GLY A 60 34.88 -13.29 -5.81
C GLY A 60 33.38 -13.14 -6.09
N THR A 61 32.55 -14.15 -5.81
CA THR A 61 31.10 -14.03 -5.93
C THR A 61 30.52 -13.19 -4.79
N MET A 62 29.90 -12.11 -5.15
CA MET A 62 29.05 -11.33 -4.28
C MET A 62 27.74 -12.09 -4.07
N ILE A 63 27.29 -12.22 -2.82
CA ILE A 63 25.98 -12.77 -2.50
C ILE A 63 25.14 -11.58 -2.06
N GLU A 64 24.51 -10.97 -3.03
CA GLU A 64 23.62 -9.84 -2.86
C GLU A 64 22.19 -10.37 -2.74
N GLY A 65 21.20 -9.64 -2.72
CA GLY A 65 19.78 -9.90 -2.78
C GLY A 65 19.24 -11.27 -2.32
N THR A 66 18.67 -11.30 -1.13
CA THR A 66 17.94 -12.46 -0.61
C THR A 66 16.54 -12.07 -0.16
N ALA A 67 15.63 -13.04 -0.16
CA ALA A 67 14.31 -12.90 0.44
C ALA A 67 13.97 -14.12 1.28
N SER A 68 13.30 -13.91 2.40
CA SER A 68 12.83 -14.99 3.28
C SER A 68 11.47 -14.67 3.85
N ILE A 69 10.64 -15.69 4.03
CA ILE A 69 9.30 -15.55 4.57
C ILE A 69 9.04 -16.57 5.66
N ALA A 70 8.35 -16.12 6.71
CA ALA A 70 7.86 -16.97 7.79
C ALA A 70 6.32 -17.03 7.78
N ASP A 71 5.79 -18.00 8.43
CA ASP A 71 4.36 -18.12 8.70
C ASP A 71 3.88 -16.92 9.54
N PRO A 72 2.87 -16.19 9.09
CA PRO A 72 2.46 -14.94 9.75
C PRO A 72 1.87 -15.14 11.15
N THR A 73 1.42 -16.34 11.47
CA THR A 73 0.80 -16.68 12.76
C THR A 73 1.82 -17.21 13.77
N THR A 74 2.75 -18.05 13.31
CA THR A 74 3.69 -18.75 14.18
C THR A 74 5.11 -18.19 14.13
N GLY A 75 5.45 -17.41 13.11
CA GLY A 75 6.81 -16.93 12.83
C GLY A 75 7.77 -18.03 12.40
N ALA A 76 7.27 -19.25 12.12
CA ALA A 76 8.11 -20.34 11.64
C ALA A 76 8.53 -20.10 10.20
N LEU A 77 9.81 -20.37 9.87
CA LEU A 77 10.31 -20.24 8.50
C LEU A 77 9.45 -21.07 7.53
N LEU A 78 9.00 -20.48 6.45
CA LEU A 78 8.36 -21.18 5.34
C LEU A 78 9.39 -21.53 4.27
N PHE A 79 9.99 -20.52 3.66
CA PHE A 79 11.02 -20.70 2.64
C PHE A 79 11.86 -19.43 2.47
N TYR A 80 12.93 -19.53 1.69
CA TYR A 80 13.79 -18.41 1.34
C TYR A 80 14.46 -18.64 -0.02
N THR A 81 15.00 -17.57 -0.61
CA THR A 81 15.64 -17.60 -1.92
C THR A 81 16.78 -16.59 -2.02
N ASP A 82 17.72 -16.85 -2.90
CA ASP A 82 18.76 -15.96 -3.38
C ASP A 82 18.50 -15.45 -4.82
N GLY A 83 17.29 -15.71 -5.36
CA GLY A 83 16.92 -15.38 -6.73
C GLY A 83 17.21 -16.50 -7.74
N VAL A 84 18.09 -17.45 -7.42
CA VAL A 84 18.45 -18.58 -8.28
C VAL A 84 17.84 -19.89 -7.80
N THR A 85 17.79 -20.06 -6.47
CA THR A 85 17.24 -21.26 -5.84
C THR A 85 16.29 -20.91 -4.71
N ILE A 86 15.23 -21.69 -4.54
CA ILE A 86 14.32 -21.62 -3.38
C ILE A 86 14.61 -22.82 -2.48
N TRP A 87 14.81 -22.54 -1.18
CA TRP A 87 14.97 -23.55 -0.13
C TRP A 87 13.76 -23.55 0.81
N ASN A 88 13.30 -24.73 1.17
CA ASN A 88 12.23 -24.93 2.13
C ASN A 88 12.67 -24.71 3.60
N ALA A 89 11.75 -24.83 4.52
CA ALA A 89 12.00 -24.68 5.97
C ALA A 89 13.06 -25.63 6.53
N LEU A 90 13.35 -26.74 5.86
CA LEU A 90 14.38 -27.71 6.24
C LEU A 90 15.76 -27.39 5.63
N ASN A 91 15.92 -26.24 5.00
CA ASN A 91 17.10 -25.82 4.27
C ASN A 91 17.47 -26.77 3.12
N GLN A 92 16.47 -27.35 2.47
CA GLN A 92 16.63 -28.20 1.29
C GLN A 92 16.09 -27.47 0.08
N PRO A 93 16.75 -27.53 -1.09
CA PRO A 93 16.17 -27.00 -2.31
C PRO A 93 14.79 -27.60 -2.56
N MET A 94 13.82 -26.77 -2.92
CA MET A 94 12.52 -27.26 -3.38
C MET A 94 12.70 -28.10 -4.67
N PRO A 95 11.90 -29.13 -4.91
CA PRO A 95 12.08 -30.04 -6.05
C PRO A 95 12.20 -29.33 -7.41
N ASN A 96 11.41 -28.28 -7.64
CA ASN A 96 11.46 -27.45 -8.84
C ASN A 96 12.06 -26.05 -8.60
N GLY A 97 12.64 -25.80 -7.44
CA GLY A 97 13.07 -24.50 -6.96
C GLY A 97 14.47 -24.05 -7.41
N SER A 98 15.12 -24.67 -8.39
CA SER A 98 16.44 -24.27 -8.90
C SER A 98 16.32 -23.60 -10.26
N GLU A 99 17.30 -22.78 -10.66
CA GLU A 99 17.35 -22.09 -11.96
C GLU A 99 16.12 -21.19 -12.18
N LEU A 100 15.94 -20.17 -11.31
CA LEU A 100 14.76 -19.28 -11.32
C LEU A 100 14.91 -18.08 -12.25
N GLY A 101 16.06 -17.89 -12.90
CA GLY A 101 16.31 -16.75 -13.78
C GLY A 101 16.79 -15.49 -13.05
N GLY A 102 17.29 -15.60 -11.83
CA GLY A 102 18.12 -14.58 -11.20
C GLY A 102 19.58 -14.72 -11.59
N SER A 103 20.42 -13.77 -11.16
CA SER A 103 21.83 -13.71 -11.49
C SER A 103 22.60 -14.98 -11.07
N ASP A 104 23.23 -15.63 -12.05
CA ASP A 104 24.12 -16.77 -11.80
C ASP A 104 25.39 -16.36 -11.03
N LEU A 105 25.76 -15.07 -11.07
CA LEU A 105 26.87 -14.50 -10.32
C LEU A 105 26.49 -14.03 -8.93
N LEU A 106 25.18 -13.98 -8.60
CA LEU A 106 24.62 -13.46 -7.35
C LEU A 106 25.11 -12.04 -7.05
N SER A 107 25.22 -11.22 -8.08
CA SER A 107 25.73 -9.87 -8.07
C SER A 107 24.63 -8.81 -8.06
N SER A 108 23.36 -9.22 -8.11
CA SER A 108 22.23 -8.30 -8.11
C SER A 108 21.83 -7.86 -6.70
N TYR A 109 21.87 -6.53 -6.50
CA TYR A 109 21.51 -5.87 -5.27
C TYR A 109 20.04 -6.05 -4.96
N MET A 110 19.31 -6.55 -4.32
CA MET A 110 17.88 -6.80 -4.17
C MET A 110 17.34 -7.75 -5.26
N ALA A 111 18.09 -8.80 -5.55
CA ALA A 111 17.82 -9.74 -6.63
C ALA A 111 16.48 -10.49 -6.53
N ALA A 112 15.88 -10.57 -5.36
CA ALA A 112 14.64 -11.30 -5.16
C ALA A 112 13.68 -10.62 -4.20
N VAL A 113 12.39 -10.76 -4.50
CA VAL A 113 11.31 -10.38 -3.58
C VAL A 113 10.21 -11.43 -3.58
N ILE A 114 9.68 -11.73 -2.40
CA ILE A 114 8.54 -12.64 -2.21
C ILE A 114 7.30 -11.81 -2.00
N VAL A 115 6.25 -12.08 -2.79
CA VAL A 115 4.96 -11.40 -2.68
C VAL A 115 3.86 -12.44 -2.47
N PRO A 116 3.09 -12.38 -1.39
CA PRO A 116 1.93 -13.24 -1.23
C PRO A 116 0.95 -13.07 -2.40
N MET A 117 0.43 -14.15 -2.92
CA MET A 117 -0.53 -14.08 -4.03
C MET A 117 -1.87 -13.56 -3.53
N PRO A 118 -2.37 -12.40 -4.02
CA PRO A 118 -3.66 -11.86 -3.58
C PRO A 118 -4.80 -12.88 -3.79
N GLY A 119 -5.62 -13.04 -2.77
CA GLY A 119 -6.77 -13.95 -2.82
C GLY A 119 -6.45 -15.45 -2.75
N ALA A 120 -5.18 -15.84 -2.59
CA ALA A 120 -4.77 -17.24 -2.47
C ALA A 120 -4.02 -17.49 -1.16
N CYS A 121 -4.33 -18.64 -0.53
CA CYS A 121 -3.60 -19.09 0.65
C CYS A 121 -2.34 -19.85 0.26
N ASN A 122 -1.33 -19.74 1.11
CA ASN A 122 -0.13 -20.57 0.99
C ASN A 122 0.57 -20.51 -0.37
N THR A 123 0.23 -19.48 -1.18
CA THR A 123 0.76 -19.30 -2.52
C THR A 123 1.46 -17.96 -2.62
N TYR A 124 2.63 -17.95 -3.25
CA TYR A 124 3.51 -16.80 -3.30
C TYR A 124 4.09 -16.63 -4.69
N TYR A 125 4.20 -15.39 -5.12
CA TYR A 125 5.09 -15.02 -6.22
C TYR A 125 6.51 -14.85 -5.69
N VAL A 126 7.48 -15.40 -6.38
CA VAL A 126 8.91 -15.16 -6.17
C VAL A 126 9.40 -14.46 -7.40
N PHE A 127 9.64 -13.17 -7.32
CA PHE A 127 10.23 -12.38 -8.39
C PHE A 127 11.73 -12.40 -8.25
N CYS A 128 12.42 -12.56 -9.39
CA CYS A 128 13.86 -12.56 -9.48
C CYS A 128 14.28 -11.62 -10.60
N ILE A 129 15.43 -11.00 -10.45
CA ILE A 129 16.05 -10.16 -11.48
C ILE A 129 17.47 -10.64 -11.73
N ASP A 130 17.87 -10.64 -13.00
CA ASP A 130 19.21 -10.97 -13.41
C ASP A 130 20.18 -9.80 -13.16
N ASP A 131 21.48 -10.05 -13.26
CA ASP A 131 22.47 -8.99 -13.09
C ASP A 131 22.66 -8.16 -14.37
N TYR A 132 23.28 -6.99 -14.18
CA TYR A 132 23.55 -6.04 -15.26
C TYR A 132 24.75 -6.48 -16.14
N GLU A 133 25.69 -7.27 -15.61
CA GLU A 133 26.99 -7.49 -16.23
C GLU A 133 26.98 -8.51 -17.35
N GLU A 134 26.13 -9.53 -17.35
CA GLU A 134 26.19 -10.65 -18.29
C GLU A 134 25.11 -10.67 -19.38
N GLY A 135 24.24 -9.66 -19.41
CA GLY A 135 23.17 -9.57 -20.40
C GLY A 135 21.90 -10.32 -19.95
N SER A 136 20.95 -9.56 -19.62
CA SER A 136 19.88 -9.88 -18.71
C SER A 136 18.75 -10.69 -19.34
N ASP A 137 18.27 -11.67 -18.60
CA ASP A 137 16.94 -12.26 -18.77
C ASP A 137 15.85 -11.35 -18.19
N GLY A 138 16.23 -10.19 -17.60
CA GLY A 138 15.33 -9.21 -17.01
C GLY A 138 14.67 -9.70 -15.73
N ILE A 139 13.43 -9.26 -15.53
CA ILE A 139 12.61 -9.68 -14.39
C ILE A 139 11.81 -10.92 -14.76
N THR A 140 11.93 -11.95 -13.96
CA THR A 140 11.12 -13.17 -14.05
C THR A 140 10.36 -13.40 -12.75
N TYR A 141 9.34 -14.24 -12.80
CA TYR A 141 8.70 -14.71 -11.57
C TYR A 141 8.34 -16.20 -11.64
N SER A 142 8.30 -16.80 -10.45
CA SER A 142 7.83 -18.17 -10.25
C SER A 142 6.72 -18.18 -9.20
N VAL A 143 5.85 -19.18 -9.26
CA VAL A 143 4.78 -19.35 -8.28
C VAL A 143 5.13 -20.51 -7.36
N VAL A 144 5.15 -20.26 -6.05
CA VAL A 144 5.38 -21.25 -4.99
C VAL A 144 4.06 -21.56 -4.31
N ASP A 145 3.73 -22.84 -4.19
CA ASP A 145 2.58 -23.34 -3.45
C ASP A 145 3.07 -24.19 -2.27
N MET A 146 2.82 -23.71 -1.04
CA MET A 146 3.25 -24.37 0.19
C MET A 146 2.47 -25.64 0.52
N THR A 147 1.40 -25.95 -0.21
CA THR A 147 0.66 -27.23 -0.06
C THR A 147 1.36 -28.39 -0.75
N LEU A 148 2.26 -28.09 -1.68
CA LEU A 148 3.05 -29.09 -2.40
C LEU A 148 4.16 -29.69 -1.52
N ASP A 149 4.77 -30.75 -1.98
CA ASP A 149 5.84 -31.48 -1.30
C ASP A 149 5.56 -31.77 0.19
N ASN A 150 4.36 -32.28 0.48
CA ASN A 150 3.89 -32.60 1.84
C ASN A 150 3.91 -31.41 2.81
N GLY A 151 3.68 -30.20 2.31
CA GLY A 151 3.65 -28.98 3.11
C GLY A 151 5.01 -28.29 3.24
N LEU A 152 6.03 -28.72 2.53
CA LEU A 152 7.33 -28.06 2.45
C LEU A 152 7.42 -27.02 1.34
N GLY A 153 6.41 -27.03 0.43
CA GLY A 153 6.33 -26.14 -0.71
C GLY A 153 7.13 -26.59 -1.92
N ASP A 154 6.65 -26.19 -3.08
CA ASP A 154 7.35 -26.36 -4.35
C ASP A 154 6.92 -25.30 -5.35
N VAL A 155 7.73 -25.11 -6.39
CA VAL A 155 7.36 -24.27 -7.53
C VAL A 155 6.30 -25.00 -8.36
N VAL A 156 5.19 -24.32 -8.62
CA VAL A 156 4.07 -24.88 -9.38
C VAL A 156 4.51 -25.27 -10.80
N PRO A 157 4.29 -26.51 -11.25
CA PRO A 157 4.67 -26.97 -12.58
C PRO A 157 4.11 -26.07 -13.69
N GLY A 158 5.01 -25.57 -14.55
CA GLY A 158 4.66 -24.65 -15.64
C GLY A 158 4.51 -23.18 -15.23
N GLN A 159 4.74 -22.84 -13.96
CA GLN A 159 4.76 -21.48 -13.46
C GLN A 159 6.11 -21.12 -12.83
N LYS A 160 7.18 -21.46 -13.54
CA LYS A 160 8.57 -21.20 -13.17
C LYS A 160 9.21 -20.27 -14.18
N SER A 161 9.98 -19.31 -13.71
CA SER A 161 10.78 -18.37 -14.51
C SER A 161 9.98 -17.74 -15.66
N ILE A 162 8.78 -17.25 -15.34
CA ILE A 162 7.89 -16.59 -16.29
C ILE A 162 8.46 -15.21 -16.56
N PRO A 163 8.85 -14.85 -17.80
CA PRO A 163 9.36 -13.53 -18.12
C PRO A 163 8.28 -12.45 -17.86
N LEU A 164 8.66 -11.36 -17.18
CA LEU A 164 7.78 -10.23 -16.91
C LEU A 164 8.23 -8.99 -17.69
N TYR A 165 9.49 -8.62 -17.59
CA TYR A 165 9.99 -7.38 -18.14
C TYR A 165 11.49 -7.47 -18.43
N ASP A 166 11.87 -7.02 -19.62
CA ASP A 166 13.26 -6.93 -20.03
C ASP A 166 13.81 -5.59 -19.50
N ASN A 167 14.54 -5.66 -18.39
CA ASN A 167 15.07 -4.50 -17.70
C ASN A 167 16.50 -4.76 -17.23
N GLU A 168 17.32 -3.71 -17.30
CA GLU A 168 18.75 -3.77 -16.99
C GLU A 168 19.04 -3.23 -15.58
N THR A 169 18.26 -3.60 -14.56
CA THR A 169 18.52 -3.16 -13.18
C THR A 169 18.47 -4.27 -12.16
N GLU A 170 19.01 -3.97 -10.99
CA GLU A 170 19.24 -4.91 -9.91
C GLU A 170 18.35 -4.67 -8.68
N VAL A 171 17.28 -3.88 -8.82
CA VAL A 171 16.42 -3.51 -7.68
C VAL A 171 14.99 -3.99 -7.90
N LEU A 172 14.54 -4.85 -7.01
CA LEU A 172 13.14 -5.24 -6.86
C LEU A 172 12.63 -4.84 -5.48
N LEU A 173 11.47 -4.17 -5.45
CA LEU A 173 10.75 -3.80 -4.24
C LEU A 173 9.30 -4.22 -4.38
N ALA A 174 8.61 -4.47 -3.28
CA ALA A 174 7.16 -4.65 -3.29
C ALA A 174 6.50 -3.91 -2.14
N CYS A 175 5.31 -3.40 -2.38
CA CYS A 175 4.48 -2.77 -1.35
C CYS A 175 3.00 -3.01 -1.65
N PRO A 176 2.10 -2.95 -0.65
CA PRO A 176 0.67 -2.97 -0.88
C PRO A 176 0.20 -1.80 -1.76
N ASN A 177 -0.83 -2.02 -2.56
CA ASN A 177 -1.55 -0.93 -3.19
C ASN A 177 -2.44 -0.19 -2.18
N SER A 178 -2.92 1.00 -2.51
CA SER A 178 -3.75 1.80 -1.60
C SER A 178 -5.15 1.22 -1.35
N ALA A 179 -5.62 0.34 -2.22
CA ALA A 179 -6.88 -0.37 -2.05
C ALA A 179 -6.77 -1.51 -1.03
N GLY A 180 -5.56 -1.99 -0.71
CA GLY A 180 -5.30 -3.11 0.18
C GLY A 180 -5.70 -4.46 -0.41
N ASP A 181 -5.93 -4.56 -1.72
CA ASP A 181 -6.37 -5.77 -2.41
C ASP A 181 -5.29 -6.35 -3.35
N GLY A 182 -4.11 -5.73 -3.37
CA GLY A 182 -3.00 -6.13 -4.22
C GLY A 182 -1.70 -5.44 -3.83
N TYR A 183 -0.72 -5.59 -4.70
CA TYR A 183 0.63 -5.07 -4.51
C TYR A 183 1.12 -4.32 -5.75
N TRP A 184 2.11 -3.51 -5.54
CA TRP A 184 3.01 -3.01 -6.58
C TRP A 184 4.34 -3.74 -6.47
N LEU A 185 4.80 -4.32 -7.59
CA LEU A 185 6.19 -4.70 -7.79
C LEU A 185 6.89 -3.53 -8.47
N ILE A 186 7.99 -3.08 -7.92
CA ILE A 186 8.69 -1.89 -8.38
C ILE A 186 10.11 -2.28 -8.74
N SER A 187 10.53 -1.94 -9.95
CA SER A 187 11.89 -2.09 -10.42
C SER A 187 12.42 -0.73 -10.87
N ASN A 188 13.60 -0.39 -10.41
CA ASN A 188 14.26 0.84 -10.81
C ASN A 188 15.01 0.60 -12.12
N GLY A 189 14.47 1.05 -13.24
CA GLY A 189 15.00 0.83 -14.58
C GLY A 189 16.28 1.60 -14.89
N ALA A 190 17.30 0.91 -15.39
CA ALA A 190 18.54 1.49 -15.85
C ALA A 190 18.66 1.50 -17.38
N ASP A 191 17.71 2.06 -18.06
CA ASP A 191 18.06 2.67 -19.33
C ASP A 191 18.85 3.94 -18.99
N LEU A 192 20.17 3.88 -19.10
CA LEU A 192 21.06 5.01 -18.81
C LEU A 192 20.74 6.23 -19.68
N ASP A 193 20.12 6.03 -20.82
CA ASP A 193 19.72 7.07 -21.73
C ASP A 193 18.33 7.66 -21.38
N ASN A 194 17.49 6.91 -20.62
CA ASN A 194 16.14 7.33 -20.25
C ASN A 194 15.66 6.61 -18.96
N PRO A 195 16.27 6.91 -17.81
CA PRO A 195 16.01 6.18 -16.56
C PRO A 195 14.56 6.35 -16.10
N ALA A 196 13.90 5.23 -15.83
CA ALA A 196 12.53 5.19 -15.31
C ALA A 196 12.36 4.06 -14.30
N VAL A 197 11.51 4.29 -13.31
CA VAL A 197 11.00 3.21 -12.45
C VAL A 197 9.78 2.60 -13.13
N ALA A 198 9.75 1.27 -13.17
CA ALA A 198 8.63 0.48 -13.64
C ALA A 198 7.88 -0.11 -12.43
N ALA A 199 6.59 0.20 -12.31
CA ALA A 199 5.71 -0.34 -11.27
C ALA A 199 4.66 -1.27 -11.92
N PHE A 200 4.63 -2.54 -11.50
CA PHE A 200 3.72 -3.58 -11.99
C PHE A 200 2.66 -3.87 -10.94
N GLU A 201 1.41 -3.79 -11.32
CA GLU A 201 0.30 -4.11 -10.43
C GLU A 201 0.11 -5.63 -10.31
N ILE A 202 -0.10 -6.10 -9.08
CA ILE A 202 -0.36 -7.50 -8.74
C ILE A 202 -1.70 -7.56 -8.00
N THR A 203 -2.69 -8.21 -8.59
CA THR A 203 -4.03 -8.36 -8.00
C THR A 203 -4.46 -9.82 -8.02
N VAL A 204 -5.68 -10.10 -7.59
CA VAL A 204 -6.31 -11.43 -7.75
C VAL A 204 -6.37 -11.90 -9.22
N ALA A 205 -6.29 -10.98 -10.18
CA ALA A 205 -6.21 -11.31 -11.60
C ALA A 205 -4.80 -11.76 -12.04
N GLY A 206 -3.80 -11.66 -11.16
CA GLY A 206 -2.42 -11.98 -11.43
C GLY A 206 -1.53 -10.75 -11.60
N VAL A 207 -0.35 -10.94 -12.18
CA VAL A 207 0.64 -9.90 -12.44
C VAL A 207 0.29 -9.19 -13.74
N ASN A 208 0.07 -7.86 -13.69
CA ASN A 208 -0.13 -7.06 -14.89
C ASN A 208 1.24 -6.84 -15.59
N PRO A 209 1.44 -7.33 -16.82
CA PRO A 209 2.73 -7.20 -17.49
C PRO A 209 3.01 -5.79 -18.05
N VAL A 210 2.05 -4.88 -17.96
CA VAL A 210 2.21 -3.51 -18.45
C VAL A 210 2.50 -2.58 -17.28
N PRO A 211 3.74 -2.08 -17.14
CA PRO A 211 4.09 -1.23 -16.01
C PRO A 211 3.59 0.20 -16.16
N VAL A 212 3.41 0.84 -15.01
CA VAL A 212 3.41 2.30 -14.90
C VAL A 212 4.87 2.76 -14.90
N LEU A 213 5.24 3.60 -15.85
CA LEU A 213 6.60 4.11 -15.99
C LEU A 213 6.69 5.53 -15.44
N SER A 214 7.56 5.74 -14.47
CA SER A 214 7.85 7.05 -13.88
C SER A 214 9.30 7.45 -14.15
N PRO A 215 9.57 8.60 -14.80
CA PRO A 215 10.94 9.04 -15.03
C PRO A 215 11.61 9.42 -13.70
N VAL A 216 12.76 8.83 -13.43
CA VAL A 216 13.57 9.10 -12.23
C VAL A 216 15.02 9.33 -12.62
N LEU A 217 15.78 9.98 -11.75
CA LEU A 217 17.21 10.09 -11.89
C LEU A 217 17.85 8.83 -11.28
N SER A 218 18.66 8.12 -12.03
CA SER A 218 19.15 6.75 -11.77
C SER A 218 19.84 6.54 -10.41
N GLY A 219 19.87 5.29 -9.96
CA GLY A 219 20.54 4.80 -8.73
C GLY A 219 19.68 3.79 -8.00
N GLY A 220 20.24 3.09 -7.00
CA GLY A 220 19.48 2.19 -6.13
C GLY A 220 18.29 2.91 -5.50
N GLY A 221 17.17 2.23 -5.33
CA GLY A 221 15.94 2.82 -4.83
C GLY A 221 15.36 2.11 -3.61
N ARG A 222 14.60 2.83 -2.80
CA ARG A 222 13.88 2.30 -1.63
C ARG A 222 12.55 3.01 -1.44
N LEU A 223 11.54 2.25 -1.06
CA LEU A 223 10.25 2.78 -0.57
C LEU A 223 10.28 2.90 0.95
N ASN A 224 9.59 3.89 1.50
CA ASN A 224 9.27 3.90 2.92
C ASN A 224 8.15 2.89 3.23
N TYR A 225 8.02 2.50 4.50
CA TYR A 225 7.08 1.45 4.94
C TYR A 225 5.60 1.80 4.76
N SER A 226 5.28 3.09 4.64
CA SER A 226 3.92 3.55 4.33
C SER A 226 3.60 3.65 2.84
N ALA A 227 4.55 3.27 1.97
CA ALA A 227 4.44 3.34 0.51
C ALA A 227 3.97 4.73 0.00
N THR A 228 4.55 5.79 0.56
CA THR A 228 4.24 7.20 0.19
C THR A 228 5.45 7.95 -0.34
N LYS A 229 6.67 7.45 -0.07
CA LYS A 229 7.92 8.05 -0.49
C LYS A 229 8.83 7.02 -1.14
N PHE A 230 9.54 7.47 -2.16
CA PHE A 230 10.59 6.73 -2.82
C PHE A 230 11.88 7.55 -2.78
N VAL A 231 12.99 6.92 -2.49
CA VAL A 231 14.31 7.53 -2.55
C VAL A 231 15.14 6.84 -3.60
N CYS A 232 15.92 7.59 -4.35
CA CYS A 232 17.00 7.03 -5.16
C CYS A 232 18.26 7.88 -5.00
N GLY A 233 19.42 7.22 -5.13
CA GLY A 233 20.72 7.81 -4.87
C GLY A 233 21.40 8.37 -6.10
N GLY A 234 22.56 8.99 -5.86
CA GLY A 234 23.64 9.14 -6.80
C GLY A 234 23.53 10.23 -7.85
N ILE A 235 23.43 11.51 -7.44
CA ILE A 235 23.79 12.57 -8.38
C ILE A 235 25.31 12.63 -8.46
N TYR A 236 25.89 12.22 -9.58
CA TYR A 236 27.32 12.35 -9.84
C TYR A 236 27.68 13.74 -10.37
N ASP A 237 28.73 14.32 -9.84
CA ASP A 237 29.47 15.39 -10.51
C ASP A 237 30.59 14.77 -11.37
N ASP A 238 30.37 14.74 -12.69
CA ASP A 238 31.31 14.18 -13.67
C ASP A 238 32.72 14.83 -13.64
N ILE A 239 32.85 16.01 -13.03
CA ILE A 239 34.09 16.75 -12.96
C ILE A 239 34.91 16.37 -11.72
N THR A 240 34.25 16.22 -10.59
CA THR A 240 34.91 15.97 -9.30
C THR A 240 34.84 14.51 -8.86
N GLY A 241 33.93 13.72 -9.43
CA GLY A 241 33.61 12.34 -9.02
C GLY A 241 32.87 12.26 -7.69
N ASN A 242 32.43 13.40 -7.15
CA ASN A 242 31.72 13.45 -5.87
C ASN A 242 30.22 13.19 -6.06
N ILE A 243 29.61 12.58 -5.07
CA ILE A 243 28.15 12.51 -4.96
C ILE A 243 27.63 13.85 -4.45
N MET A 244 26.70 14.43 -5.21
CA MET A 244 26.09 15.72 -4.94
C MET A 244 24.80 15.63 -4.13
N GLY A 245 24.32 14.41 -3.83
CA GLY A 245 23.11 14.20 -3.06
C GLY A 245 22.29 12.98 -3.51
N PHE A 246 21.06 12.98 -3.11
CA PHE A 246 20.06 11.97 -3.46
C PHE A 246 18.70 12.63 -3.73
N HIS A 247 17.77 11.88 -4.31
CA HIS A 247 16.43 12.39 -4.60
C HIS A 247 15.38 11.67 -3.76
N LEU A 248 14.45 12.46 -3.21
CA LEU A 248 13.20 11.98 -2.65
C LEU A 248 12.06 12.27 -3.62
N TYR A 249 11.14 11.33 -3.72
CA TYR A 249 9.95 11.40 -4.57
C TYR A 249 8.72 11.08 -3.73
N ASP A 250 7.57 11.50 -4.21
CA ASP A 250 6.29 10.96 -3.77
C ASP A 250 6.01 9.66 -4.53
N PHE A 251 5.50 8.66 -3.84
CA PHE A 251 4.94 7.45 -4.43
C PHE A 251 3.43 7.44 -4.20
N ASP A 252 2.67 7.23 -5.25
CA ASP A 252 1.21 7.08 -5.19
C ASP A 252 0.83 5.60 -5.29
N ALA A 253 0.56 4.96 -4.16
CA ALA A 253 0.16 3.56 -4.10
C ALA A 253 -1.21 3.26 -4.74
N SER A 254 -1.98 4.29 -5.17
CA SER A 254 -3.21 4.09 -5.92
C SER A 254 -2.98 3.93 -7.42
N THR A 255 -1.88 4.45 -7.93
CA THR A 255 -1.57 4.46 -9.37
C THR A 255 -0.24 3.81 -9.71
N GLY A 256 0.64 3.59 -8.73
CA GLY A 256 2.02 3.14 -8.94
C GLY A 256 2.96 4.23 -9.47
N GLU A 257 2.50 5.49 -9.53
CA GLU A 257 3.28 6.60 -10.08
C GLU A 257 4.29 7.14 -9.04
N ILE A 258 5.51 7.44 -9.51
CA ILE A 258 6.54 8.17 -8.76
C ILE A 258 6.65 9.58 -9.34
N SER A 259 6.58 10.59 -8.48
CA SER A 259 6.48 11.99 -8.90
C SER A 259 7.16 12.96 -7.93
N ASN A 260 7.13 14.25 -8.23
CA ASN A 260 7.57 15.34 -7.36
C ASN A 260 9.01 15.19 -6.83
N PRO A 261 10.04 15.12 -7.71
CA PRO A 261 11.43 14.98 -7.27
C PRO A 261 11.89 16.14 -6.41
N VAL A 262 12.47 15.82 -5.25
CA VAL A 262 13.11 16.75 -4.34
C VAL A 262 14.59 16.37 -4.24
N ASN A 263 15.47 17.21 -4.76
CA ASN A 263 16.91 17.00 -4.63
C ASN A 263 17.38 17.39 -3.23
N ILE A 264 17.99 16.45 -2.52
CA ILE A 264 18.64 16.66 -1.21
C ILE A 264 20.13 16.87 -1.46
N PRO A 265 20.65 18.12 -1.35
CA PRO A 265 22.03 18.44 -1.69
C PRO A 265 22.97 18.02 -0.56
N PHE A 266 23.48 16.81 -0.60
CA PHE A 266 24.39 16.26 0.38
C PHE A 266 25.67 15.79 -0.31
N ILE A 267 26.78 16.51 -0.07
CA ILE A 267 28.06 16.25 -0.72
C ILE A 267 28.87 15.26 0.12
N THR A 268 29.24 14.15 -0.47
CA THR A 268 30.10 13.14 0.11
C THR A 268 31.06 12.60 -0.96
N ASP A 269 32.16 12.03 -0.52
CA ASP A 269 33.13 11.30 -1.36
C ASP A 269 32.81 9.80 -1.45
N ASP A 270 31.73 9.37 -0.83
CA ASP A 270 31.25 8.00 -0.85
C ASP A 270 30.01 7.85 -1.72
N PHE A 271 29.88 6.70 -2.37
CA PHE A 271 28.73 6.37 -3.21
C PHE A 271 27.53 5.97 -2.34
N LEU A 272 26.48 6.78 -2.33
CA LEU A 272 25.24 6.48 -1.60
C LEU A 272 24.29 5.68 -2.52
N ALA A 273 24.21 4.38 -2.32
CA ALA A 273 23.38 3.48 -3.10
C ALA A 273 22.31 2.76 -2.27
N TYR A 274 22.51 2.66 -0.98
CA TYR A 274 21.70 1.84 -0.08
C TYR A 274 20.90 2.76 0.84
N PHE A 275 19.59 2.63 0.82
CA PHE A 275 18.70 3.47 1.62
C PHE A 275 17.78 2.59 2.48
N GLU A 276 17.50 3.06 3.68
CA GLU A 276 16.51 2.45 4.55
C GLU A 276 15.79 3.51 5.36
N PHE A 277 14.46 3.46 5.40
CA PHE A 277 13.64 4.35 6.22
C PHE A 277 13.36 3.72 7.59
N THR A 278 13.15 4.55 8.61
CA THR A 278 12.49 4.10 9.83
C THR A 278 11.01 3.78 9.56
N PHE A 279 10.37 3.00 10.43
CA PHE A 279 8.99 2.56 10.19
C PHE A 279 7.97 3.71 10.07
N ASP A 280 8.18 4.80 10.79
CA ASP A 280 7.36 6.01 10.70
C ASP A 280 7.68 6.87 9.46
N GLY A 281 8.84 6.63 8.83
CA GLY A 281 9.31 7.39 7.67
C GLY A 281 9.88 8.76 8.01
N ASP A 282 10.02 9.10 9.28
CA ASP A 282 10.53 10.38 9.74
C ASP A 282 12.05 10.47 9.63
N TYR A 283 12.74 9.32 9.61
CA TYR A 283 14.19 9.24 9.46
C TYR A 283 14.58 8.28 8.36
N MET A 284 15.80 8.48 7.85
CA MET A 284 16.36 7.65 6.79
C MET A 284 17.85 7.43 7.01
N TYR A 285 18.31 6.25 6.68
CA TYR A 285 19.69 5.87 6.59
C TYR A 285 20.11 5.78 5.14
N ALA A 286 21.27 6.34 4.82
CA ALA A 286 21.88 6.23 3.49
C ALA A 286 23.27 5.62 3.63
N GLY A 287 23.46 4.46 3.03
CA GLY A 287 24.71 3.71 3.05
C GLY A 287 25.47 3.84 1.75
N GLY A 288 26.77 3.74 1.84
CA GLY A 288 27.69 3.69 0.72
C GLY A 288 28.77 2.63 0.93
N ASN A 289 29.86 2.71 0.14
CA ASN A 289 30.95 1.75 0.22
C ASN A 289 31.69 1.82 1.57
N TYR A 290 31.71 2.97 2.24
CA TYR A 290 32.54 3.21 3.42
C TYR A 290 31.80 3.89 4.56
N SER A 291 30.56 4.28 4.36
CA SER A 291 29.84 5.14 5.29
C SER A 291 28.37 4.78 5.39
N LEU A 292 27.79 5.06 6.55
CA LEU A 292 26.36 5.07 6.80
C LEU A 292 26.00 6.44 7.38
N TYR A 293 25.07 7.13 6.77
CA TYR A 293 24.56 8.41 7.22
C TYR A 293 23.12 8.28 7.70
N HIS A 294 22.77 9.08 8.70
CA HIS A 294 21.41 9.23 9.20
C HIS A 294 20.89 10.63 8.86
N PHE A 295 19.64 10.72 8.43
CA PHE A 295 18.94 11.95 8.04
C PHE A 295 17.61 12.06 8.76
N ASP A 296 17.27 13.27 9.21
CA ASP A 296 15.94 13.66 9.70
C ASP A 296 15.12 14.25 8.54
N LEU A 297 14.02 13.60 8.18
CA LEU A 297 13.16 14.00 7.07
C LEU A 297 11.95 14.83 7.52
N THR A 298 11.75 15.03 8.82
CA THR A 298 10.54 15.65 9.40
C THR A 298 10.28 17.08 8.94
N SER A 299 11.33 17.81 8.53
CA SER A 299 11.20 19.18 8.04
C SER A 299 10.54 19.27 6.67
N GLY A 300 10.68 18.25 5.83
CA GLY A 300 10.30 18.28 4.41
C GLY A 300 11.09 19.27 3.53
N ASP A 301 11.98 20.08 4.11
CA ASP A 301 12.80 21.04 3.38
C ASP A 301 14.16 20.43 3.01
N ALA A 302 14.49 20.47 1.73
CA ALA A 302 15.68 19.82 1.19
C ALA A 302 17.00 20.27 1.87
N ALA A 303 17.16 21.56 2.12
CA ALA A 303 18.37 22.08 2.74
C ALA A 303 18.43 21.75 4.24
N ALA A 304 17.28 21.76 4.91
CA ALA A 304 17.19 21.34 6.31
C ALA A 304 17.50 19.84 6.45
N ILE A 305 16.92 18.98 5.60
CA ILE A 305 17.22 17.54 5.57
C ILE A 305 18.73 17.32 5.35
N ALA A 306 19.31 17.93 4.32
CA ALA A 306 20.74 17.81 4.04
C ALA A 306 21.62 18.21 5.23
N ALA A 307 21.23 19.26 5.98
CA ALA A 307 21.96 19.74 7.14
C ALA A 307 21.92 18.78 8.35
N THR A 308 20.97 17.83 8.39
CA THR A 308 20.89 16.81 9.45
C THR A 308 21.80 15.60 9.19
N GLY A 309 22.32 15.45 7.97
CA GLY A 309 23.14 14.32 7.56
C GLY A 309 24.30 14.08 8.54
N THR A 310 24.20 13.01 9.31
CA THR A 310 25.14 12.66 10.37
C THR A 310 25.79 11.32 10.08
N LEU A 311 27.12 11.31 10.01
CA LEU A 311 27.88 10.07 9.83
C LEU A 311 27.74 9.18 11.08
N ILE A 312 27.31 7.96 10.86
CA ILE A 312 27.28 6.91 11.90
C ILE A 312 28.71 6.32 12.03
N PRO A 313 29.29 6.27 13.23
CA PRO A 313 30.66 5.77 13.43
C PRO A 313 30.72 4.25 13.35
N ILE A 314 30.79 3.72 12.14
CA ILE A 314 30.78 2.28 11.85
C ILE A 314 32.18 1.62 11.84
N GLY A 315 33.19 2.32 12.27
CA GLY A 315 34.58 1.82 12.32
C GLY A 315 35.33 1.97 11.00
N ASN A 316 36.66 1.78 11.03
CA ASN A 316 37.51 1.85 9.84
C ASN A 316 37.46 0.52 9.08
N GLN A 317 36.45 0.30 8.29
CA GLN A 317 36.44 -0.82 7.35
C GLN A 317 36.68 -0.29 5.92
N ILE A 318 37.60 -0.88 5.23
CA ILE A 318 37.91 -0.60 3.82
C ILE A 318 37.09 -1.62 3.01
N ASP A 319 36.37 -1.17 1.99
CA ASP A 319 35.53 -1.97 1.10
C ASP A 319 34.36 -2.71 1.80
N ALA A 320 33.46 -1.94 2.42
CA ALA A 320 32.29 -2.53 3.05
C ALA A 320 31.02 -1.79 2.61
N HIS A 321 30.23 -2.42 1.76
CA HIS A 321 28.89 -1.91 1.44
C HIS A 321 28.00 -1.99 2.69
N ALA A 322 27.51 -0.85 3.15
CA ALA A 322 26.68 -0.76 4.34
C ALA A 322 25.19 -0.92 3.96
N THR A 323 24.73 -2.16 3.83
CA THR A 323 23.29 -2.43 3.65
C THR A 323 22.59 -2.44 4.99
N ALA A 324 21.50 -1.72 5.09
CA ALA A 324 20.69 -1.61 6.30
C ALA A 324 19.26 -2.07 6.07
N GLN A 325 18.64 -2.64 7.09
CA GLN A 325 17.24 -3.08 7.08
C GLN A 325 16.64 -2.98 8.47
N MET A 326 15.43 -2.43 8.59
CA MET A 326 14.67 -2.46 9.84
C MET A 326 14.26 -3.89 10.19
N GLY A 327 14.55 -4.29 11.43
CA GLY A 327 14.09 -5.56 11.97
C GLY A 327 12.66 -5.49 12.51
N PRO A 328 11.95 -6.64 12.63
CA PRO A 328 10.62 -6.69 13.21
C PRO A 328 10.55 -6.20 14.67
N ASP A 329 11.68 -6.19 15.37
CA ASP A 329 11.84 -5.69 16.74
C ASP A 329 11.99 -4.15 16.83
N GLY A 330 11.94 -3.45 15.68
CA GLY A 330 12.06 -2.00 15.60
C GLY A 330 13.49 -1.46 15.63
N ASN A 331 14.48 -2.33 15.63
CA ASN A 331 15.88 -1.94 15.54
C ASN A 331 16.37 -1.96 14.09
N LEU A 332 17.37 -1.14 13.79
CA LEU A 332 18.02 -1.16 12.47
C LEU A 332 19.22 -2.10 12.51
N TYR A 333 19.23 -3.07 11.61
CA TYR A 333 20.33 -3.99 11.39
C TYR A 333 21.13 -3.57 10.16
N TYR A 334 22.44 -3.67 10.22
CA TYR A 334 23.29 -3.43 9.07
C TYR A 334 24.54 -4.31 9.11
N VAL A 335 25.05 -4.63 7.94
CA VAL A 335 26.22 -5.48 7.79
C VAL A 335 27.38 -4.68 7.24
N ILE A 336 28.56 -4.84 7.86
CA ILE A 336 29.81 -4.32 7.34
C ILE A 336 30.85 -5.43 7.33
N GLY A 337 31.35 -5.77 6.16
CA GLY A 337 32.20 -6.93 6.00
C GLY A 337 31.49 -8.18 6.55
N SER A 338 32.11 -8.88 7.48
CA SER A 338 31.55 -10.07 8.14
C SER A 338 30.91 -9.76 9.50
N THR A 339 30.60 -8.51 9.81
CA THR A 339 30.05 -8.15 11.12
C THR A 339 28.65 -7.57 10.98
N LEU A 340 27.73 -8.16 11.71
CA LEU A 340 26.37 -7.63 11.88
C LEU A 340 26.36 -6.64 13.05
N TYR A 341 25.80 -5.48 12.81
CA TYR A 341 25.60 -4.41 13.77
C TYR A 341 24.11 -4.17 13.99
N CYS A 342 23.77 -3.59 15.12
CA CYS A 342 22.44 -3.12 15.43
C CYS A 342 22.49 -1.67 15.92
N ILE A 343 21.54 -0.89 15.49
CA ILE A 343 21.21 0.41 16.05
C ILE A 343 19.90 0.24 16.79
N GLU A 344 19.98 0.22 18.13
CA GLU A 344 18.79 0.31 18.96
C GLU A 344 18.27 1.74 18.90
N ASN A 345 16.97 1.94 18.76
CA ASN A 345 16.35 3.24 18.64
C ASN A 345 16.85 4.04 17.42
N PRO A 346 16.51 3.61 16.20
CA PRO A 346 16.99 4.18 14.95
C PRO A 346 16.58 5.64 14.71
N ASP A 347 15.57 6.15 15.40
CA ASP A 347 15.16 7.56 15.35
C ASP A 347 16.17 8.49 16.09
N SER A 348 17.00 7.93 16.94
CA SER A 348 18.02 8.68 17.70
C SER A 348 19.31 7.87 17.87
N PRO A 349 20.07 7.64 16.80
CA PRO A 349 21.16 6.66 16.75
C PRO A 349 22.40 7.01 17.58
N ALA A 350 22.47 8.20 18.17
CA ALA A 350 23.69 8.71 18.82
C ALA A 350 24.20 7.87 20.01
N ASN A 351 23.41 6.94 20.55
CA ASN A 351 23.71 6.30 21.84
C ASN A 351 23.75 4.77 21.85
N SER A 352 23.49 4.06 20.73
CA SER A 352 23.22 2.62 20.80
C SER A 352 23.77 1.82 19.61
N ILE A 353 25.01 2.07 19.23
CA ILE A 353 25.66 1.36 18.11
C ILE A 353 26.60 0.32 18.67
N GLY A 354 26.38 -0.95 18.33
CA GLY A 354 27.28 -2.03 18.73
C GLY A 354 27.29 -3.21 17.78
N PRO A 355 28.45 -3.88 17.64
CA PRO A 355 28.50 -5.16 16.94
C PRO A 355 27.74 -6.21 17.74
N ILE A 356 26.82 -6.94 17.07
CA ILE A 356 26.08 -8.02 17.68
C ILE A 356 26.83 -9.34 17.55
N THR A 357 27.31 -9.63 16.34
CA THR A 357 27.96 -10.91 16.03
C THR A 357 28.85 -10.80 14.80
N THR A 358 29.80 -11.71 14.71
CA THR A 358 30.57 -11.92 13.48
C THR A 358 29.86 -13.01 12.68
N LEU A 359 29.51 -12.69 11.44
CA LEU A 359 28.85 -13.63 10.55
C LEU A 359 29.84 -14.68 10.04
N PRO A 360 29.38 -15.91 9.74
CA PRO A 360 30.21 -16.94 9.17
C PRO A 360 30.65 -16.54 7.77
N SER A 361 31.89 -16.12 7.58
CA SER A 361 32.44 -15.84 6.26
C SER A 361 33.86 -16.32 6.13
N THR A 362 34.18 -16.89 4.97
CA THR A 362 35.55 -17.17 4.52
C THR A 362 35.97 -16.34 3.31
N VAL A 363 35.09 -15.45 2.82
CA VAL A 363 35.28 -14.60 1.62
C VAL A 363 34.73 -13.21 1.93
N ASP A 364 35.21 -12.17 1.29
CA ASP A 364 34.70 -10.81 1.42
C ASP A 364 33.20 -10.75 1.12
N PRO A 365 32.37 -10.46 2.10
CA PRO A 365 30.94 -10.61 1.92
C PRO A 365 30.29 -9.26 1.66
N PHE A 366 29.68 -9.15 0.51
CA PHE A 366 28.60 -8.21 0.31
C PHE A 366 27.32 -8.90 0.78
N TYR A 367 26.78 -8.53 1.91
CA TYR A 367 25.56 -9.12 2.44
C TYR A 367 24.42 -8.10 2.33
N CYS A 368 23.40 -8.39 1.52
CA CYS A 368 22.12 -7.72 1.64
C CYS A 368 21.23 -8.48 2.62
N LEU A 369 20.59 -7.72 3.51
CA LEU A 369 19.58 -8.27 4.40
C LEU A 369 18.29 -8.53 3.61
N PRO A 370 17.47 -9.50 4.02
CA PRO A 370 16.27 -9.87 3.29
C PRO A 370 15.28 -8.72 3.17
N GLN A 371 14.62 -8.62 2.01
CA GLN A 371 13.57 -7.64 1.78
C GLN A 371 12.40 -7.82 2.75
N TRP A 372 11.80 -6.70 3.16
CA TRP A 372 10.59 -6.70 3.96
C TRP A 372 9.40 -7.19 3.13
N ILE A 373 8.62 -8.11 3.70
CA ILE A 373 7.41 -8.64 3.08
C ILE A 373 6.20 -8.05 3.80
N PHE A 374 5.31 -7.45 3.01
CA PHE A 374 4.04 -6.95 3.49
C PHE A 374 2.96 -8.01 3.27
N LEU A 375 2.06 -8.17 4.23
CA LEU A 375 0.82 -8.90 4.05
C LEU A 375 -0.33 -7.91 3.85
N LEU A 376 -1.30 -8.29 3.04
CA LEU A 376 -2.58 -7.60 3.00
C LEU A 376 -3.38 -8.02 4.22
N GLU A 377 -3.81 -7.05 5.01
CA GLU A 377 -4.77 -7.33 6.08
C GLU A 377 -6.13 -7.65 5.44
N PRO A 378 -6.81 -8.72 5.89
CA PRO A 378 -8.18 -8.94 5.47
C PRO A 378 -9.05 -7.73 5.78
N PHE A 379 -9.81 -7.28 4.80
CA PHE A 379 -10.81 -6.24 5.05
C PHE A 379 -12.12 -6.56 4.33
N THR A 380 -13.20 -6.23 5.01
CA THR A 380 -14.56 -6.26 4.46
C THR A 380 -15.30 -5.00 4.91
N THR A 381 -15.93 -4.32 4.00
CA THR A 381 -16.78 -3.18 4.30
C THR A 381 -18.11 -3.30 3.57
N ILE A 382 -19.21 -2.99 4.25
CA ILE A 382 -20.52 -2.87 3.59
C ILE A 382 -20.57 -1.50 2.92
N ASN A 383 -20.84 -1.50 1.62
CA ASN A 383 -20.93 -0.25 0.87
C ASN A 383 -22.16 0.56 1.32
N PRO A 384 -22.04 1.90 1.49
CA PRO A 384 -23.15 2.72 1.90
C PRO A 384 -24.35 2.60 0.95
N VAL A 385 -25.53 2.42 1.50
CA VAL A 385 -26.78 2.40 0.73
C VAL A 385 -27.37 3.80 0.61
N THR A 386 -27.99 4.10 -0.51
CA THR A 386 -28.54 5.44 -0.80
C THR A 386 -30.04 5.54 -0.58
N ASP A 387 -30.76 4.42 -0.68
CA ASP A 387 -32.19 4.36 -0.37
C ASP A 387 -32.39 3.72 1.01
N THR A 388 -33.00 4.46 1.91
CA THR A 388 -33.28 4.01 3.29
C THR A 388 -34.78 4.03 3.60
N CYS A 389 -35.61 3.95 2.55
CA CYS A 389 -37.06 4.00 2.71
C CYS A 389 -37.63 2.64 3.16
N VAL A 390 -38.53 2.69 4.15
CA VAL A 390 -39.33 1.51 4.51
C VAL A 390 -40.11 1.01 3.29
N GLN A 391 -40.19 -0.31 3.10
CA GLN A 391 -40.84 -0.99 1.97
C GLN A 391 -40.17 -0.77 0.60
N SER A 392 -38.99 -0.16 0.54
CA SER A 392 -38.14 -0.17 -0.64
C SER A 392 -37.21 -1.38 -0.62
N SER A 393 -36.94 -1.95 -1.79
CA SER A 393 -35.88 -2.95 -1.95
C SER A 393 -34.53 -2.27 -1.94
N ILE A 394 -33.70 -2.61 -0.98
CA ILE A 394 -32.38 -2.00 -0.74
C ILE A 394 -31.31 -2.99 -1.19
N PRO A 395 -30.49 -2.67 -2.22
CA PRO A 395 -29.38 -3.50 -2.62
C PRO A 395 -28.20 -3.34 -1.66
N PHE A 396 -27.61 -4.46 -1.26
CA PHE A 396 -26.41 -4.50 -0.42
C PHE A 396 -25.23 -5.06 -1.22
N THR A 397 -24.09 -4.42 -1.07
CA THR A 397 -22.84 -4.89 -1.66
C THR A 397 -21.70 -4.71 -0.67
N VAL A 398 -20.64 -5.45 -0.85
CA VAL A 398 -19.42 -5.36 -0.04
C VAL A 398 -18.23 -4.97 -0.89
N SER A 399 -17.25 -4.31 -0.27
CA SER A 399 -15.88 -4.22 -0.76
C SER A 399 -15.01 -5.07 0.15
N THR A 400 -14.27 -6.01 -0.42
CA THR A 400 -13.38 -6.93 0.31
C THR A 400 -12.19 -7.31 -0.55
N ASN A 401 -11.04 -7.58 0.08
CA ASN A 401 -9.87 -8.16 -0.59
C ASN A 401 -9.81 -9.69 -0.48
N LEU A 402 -10.78 -10.31 0.17
CA LEU A 402 -10.90 -11.76 0.25
C LEU A 402 -11.55 -12.32 -1.02
N ALA A 403 -11.07 -13.48 -1.48
CA ALA A 403 -11.79 -14.28 -2.49
C ALA A 403 -12.87 -15.13 -1.79
N PRO A 404 -14.16 -14.77 -1.85
CA PRO A 404 -15.17 -15.39 -1.02
C PRO A 404 -15.50 -16.83 -1.49
N LEU A 405 -15.43 -17.79 -0.57
CA LEU A 405 -16.03 -19.11 -0.69
C LEU A 405 -17.49 -19.08 -0.23
N SER A 406 -17.81 -18.26 0.76
CA SER A 406 -19.18 -18.03 1.20
C SER A 406 -19.35 -16.61 1.74
N VAL A 407 -20.58 -16.12 1.58
CA VAL A 407 -21.05 -14.84 2.10
C VAL A 407 -22.28 -15.10 2.96
N ALA A 408 -22.34 -14.52 4.14
CA ALA A 408 -23.48 -14.67 5.03
C ALA A 408 -23.90 -13.30 5.57
N TRP A 409 -25.04 -12.83 5.11
CA TRP A 409 -25.66 -11.57 5.55
C TRP A 409 -26.64 -11.78 6.69
N ASN A 410 -26.74 -10.79 7.56
CA ASN A 410 -27.82 -10.63 8.54
C ASN A 410 -28.27 -9.17 8.51
N PHE A 411 -29.54 -8.92 8.24
CA PHE A 411 -30.11 -7.59 8.07
C PHE A 411 -30.64 -6.99 9.38
N ASP A 412 -30.55 -7.70 10.51
CA ASP A 412 -31.05 -7.29 11.82
C ASP A 412 -32.58 -7.01 11.81
N ASP A 413 -33.32 -7.69 10.94
CA ASP A 413 -34.77 -7.58 10.75
C ASP A 413 -35.47 -8.91 11.03
N PRO A 414 -35.55 -9.36 12.31
CA PRO A 414 -36.13 -10.65 12.64
C PRO A 414 -37.61 -10.78 12.27
N ASP A 415 -38.31 -9.67 12.06
CA ASP A 415 -39.73 -9.67 11.66
C ASP A 415 -39.90 -10.08 10.19
N SER A 416 -38.86 -10.00 9.37
CA SER A 416 -38.86 -10.49 7.98
C SER A 416 -38.71 -12.01 7.86
N GLY A 417 -38.49 -12.73 8.96
CA GLY A 417 -38.40 -14.20 8.98
C GLY A 417 -37.16 -14.72 8.24
N ASP A 418 -37.37 -15.57 7.25
CA ASP A 418 -36.27 -16.16 6.47
C ASP A 418 -35.52 -15.11 5.62
N ASP A 419 -36.17 -14.00 5.28
CA ASP A 419 -35.55 -12.91 4.51
C ASP A 419 -34.58 -12.06 5.35
N ASN A 420 -34.47 -12.28 6.68
CA ASN A 420 -33.51 -11.64 7.55
C ASN A 420 -32.05 -12.00 7.26
N VAL A 421 -31.80 -13.05 6.50
CA VAL A 421 -30.48 -13.55 6.16
C VAL A 421 -30.36 -13.82 4.66
N SER A 422 -29.12 -13.75 4.14
CA SER A 422 -28.87 -14.08 2.74
C SER A 422 -27.46 -14.65 2.58
N GLU A 423 -27.29 -15.56 1.61
CA GLU A 423 -26.00 -16.10 1.18
C GLU A 423 -25.59 -15.59 -0.22
N LEU A 424 -26.31 -14.62 -0.75
CA LEU A 424 -25.99 -14.01 -2.05
C LEU A 424 -24.84 -13.01 -1.89
N GLU A 425 -23.98 -12.90 -2.90
CA GLU A 425 -22.90 -11.89 -2.92
C GLU A 425 -23.43 -10.45 -2.90
N ALA A 426 -24.54 -10.21 -3.58
CA ALA A 426 -25.19 -8.90 -3.65
C ALA A 426 -26.72 -9.07 -3.45
N PRO A 427 -27.18 -9.22 -2.20
CA PRO A 427 -28.61 -9.40 -1.91
C PRO A 427 -29.36 -8.08 -1.96
N GLU A 428 -30.68 -8.20 -2.08
CA GLU A 428 -31.62 -7.12 -1.80
C GLU A 428 -32.42 -7.47 -0.55
N HIS A 429 -32.69 -6.48 0.31
CA HIS A 429 -33.58 -6.64 1.47
C HIS A 429 -34.60 -5.52 1.56
N THR A 430 -35.80 -5.84 2.10
CA THR A 430 -36.90 -4.89 2.26
C THR A 430 -37.33 -4.85 3.71
N TYR A 431 -37.10 -3.72 4.38
CA TYR A 431 -37.53 -3.50 5.75
C TYR A 431 -39.02 -3.16 5.81
N SER A 432 -39.75 -3.83 6.67
CA SER A 432 -41.19 -3.60 6.85
C SER A 432 -41.53 -2.48 7.85
N SER A 433 -40.56 -2.06 8.67
CA SER A 433 -40.72 -1.04 9.71
C SER A 433 -39.58 -0.02 9.68
N THR A 434 -39.88 1.18 10.17
CA THR A 434 -38.84 2.19 10.43
C THR A 434 -38.06 1.83 11.67
N GLY A 435 -36.75 2.06 11.67
CA GLY A 435 -35.89 1.75 12.81
C GLY A 435 -34.42 1.88 12.45
N SER A 436 -33.57 1.65 13.43
CA SER A 436 -32.12 1.52 13.24
C SER A 436 -31.75 0.05 13.29
N TYR A 437 -31.11 -0.43 12.25
CA TYR A 437 -30.73 -1.84 12.04
C TYR A 437 -29.21 -1.96 11.95
N GLU A 438 -28.62 -2.98 12.58
CA GLU A 438 -27.20 -3.27 12.47
C GLU A 438 -26.98 -4.39 11.45
N VAL A 439 -26.92 -4.01 10.18
CA VAL A 439 -26.66 -4.97 9.10
C VAL A 439 -25.23 -5.50 9.24
N SER A 440 -25.07 -6.81 9.13
CA SER A 440 -23.75 -7.44 9.18
C SER A 440 -23.56 -8.44 8.06
N VAL A 441 -22.30 -8.64 7.67
CA VAL A 441 -21.88 -9.63 6.70
C VAL A 441 -20.63 -10.36 7.19
N VAL A 442 -20.61 -11.68 7.03
CA VAL A 442 -19.45 -12.52 7.24
C VAL A 442 -18.98 -13.03 5.89
N ILE A 443 -17.73 -12.75 5.55
CA ILE A 443 -17.05 -13.27 4.37
C ILE A 443 -16.10 -14.37 4.83
N THR A 444 -16.25 -15.56 4.26
CA THR A 444 -15.34 -16.68 4.48
C THR A 444 -14.59 -16.94 3.19
N SER A 445 -13.27 -16.86 3.24
CA SER A 445 -12.37 -17.29 2.16
C SER A 445 -11.71 -18.62 2.51
N GLU A 446 -10.81 -19.08 1.67
CA GLU A 446 -10.01 -20.28 1.94
C GLU A 446 -9.10 -20.08 3.16
N CYS A 447 -8.63 -18.85 3.38
CA CYS A 447 -7.63 -18.51 4.40
C CYS A 447 -8.19 -17.84 5.63
N ASP A 448 -9.19 -16.99 5.44
CA ASP A 448 -9.60 -16.01 6.43
C ASP A 448 -11.12 -15.91 6.51
N VAL A 449 -11.57 -15.44 7.64
CA VAL A 449 -12.96 -15.04 7.88
C VAL A 449 -12.94 -13.60 8.37
N ASP A 450 -13.64 -12.73 7.66
CA ASP A 450 -13.78 -11.33 8.07
C ASP A 450 -15.24 -10.94 8.18
N THR A 451 -15.53 -9.94 9.01
CA THR A 451 -16.89 -9.52 9.35
C THR A 451 -16.98 -8.00 9.34
N ALA A 452 -17.97 -7.49 8.62
CA ALA A 452 -18.31 -6.08 8.66
C ALA A 452 -19.71 -5.85 9.23
N SER A 453 -19.94 -4.71 9.87
CA SER A 453 -21.26 -4.23 10.25
C SER A 453 -21.48 -2.79 9.81
N TYR A 454 -22.73 -2.45 9.54
CA TYR A 454 -23.15 -1.13 9.10
C TYR A 454 -24.50 -0.77 9.73
N THR A 455 -24.53 0.36 10.47
CA THR A 455 -25.79 0.85 11.04
C THR A 455 -26.60 1.56 9.98
N LEU A 456 -27.82 1.08 9.74
CA LEU A 456 -28.76 1.56 8.73
C LEU A 456 -30.01 2.10 9.38
N ASP A 457 -30.30 3.38 9.20
CA ASP A 457 -31.53 4.01 9.67
C ASP A 457 -32.59 3.94 8.57
N ILE A 458 -33.60 3.10 8.76
CA ILE A 458 -34.77 3.00 7.87
C ILE A 458 -35.80 4.04 8.31
N ILE A 459 -36.14 4.90 7.38
CA ILE A 459 -37.10 5.98 7.60
C ILE A 459 -38.38 5.76 6.81
N ALA A 460 -39.48 6.36 7.29
CA ALA A 460 -40.68 6.45 6.49
C ALA A 460 -40.44 7.45 5.35
N CYS A 461 -40.34 6.93 4.14
CA CYS A 461 -40.36 7.76 2.96
C CYS A 461 -41.83 7.80 2.50
N ASP A 462 -42.56 8.78 3.00
CA ASP A 462 -43.90 8.99 2.50
C ASP A 462 -43.83 9.29 1.01
N SER A 463 -44.66 8.54 0.25
CA SER A 463 -45.01 8.98 -1.12
C SER A 463 -45.30 10.48 -1.07
N PRO A 464 -44.93 11.24 -2.09
CA PRO A 464 -45.16 12.69 -2.07
C PRO A 464 -46.64 12.91 -1.89
N ILE A 465 -47.01 13.48 -0.72
CA ILE A 465 -48.35 13.93 -0.31
C ILE A 465 -48.96 13.04 0.79
N ASP A 466 -48.58 13.28 2.03
CA ASP A 466 -49.58 13.24 3.10
C ASP A 466 -50.12 14.66 3.30
N VAL A 467 -51.28 14.90 2.73
CA VAL A 467 -51.98 16.22 2.79
C VAL A 467 -52.51 16.52 4.19
N ASP A 468 -52.42 15.61 5.14
CA ASP A 468 -53.12 15.69 6.42
C ASP A 468 -52.26 16.17 7.62
N SER A 469 -50.91 16.15 7.50
CA SER A 469 -50.02 16.57 8.61
C SER A 469 -49.45 17.99 8.49
N GLY A 470 -49.61 18.65 7.37
CA GLY A 470 -49.12 20.03 7.13
C GLY A 470 -47.59 20.22 7.21
N ILE A 471 -46.81 19.13 7.20
CA ILE A 471 -45.36 19.17 7.26
C ILE A 471 -44.81 18.96 5.85
N CYS A 472 -44.24 20.00 5.28
CA CYS A 472 -43.53 19.91 4.01
C CYS A 472 -42.12 19.42 4.24
N ARG A 473 -41.75 18.34 3.55
CA ARG A 473 -40.37 17.83 3.50
C ARG A 473 -39.75 18.15 2.14
N PHE A 474 -38.48 18.44 2.16
CA PHE A 474 -37.66 18.67 0.96
C PHE A 474 -36.75 17.48 0.73
N LEU A 475 -36.67 17.05 -0.51
CA LEU A 475 -35.63 16.18 -0.99
C LEU A 475 -34.60 17.05 -1.71
N ILE A 476 -33.38 17.11 -1.19
CA ILE A 476 -32.27 17.83 -1.81
C ILE A 476 -31.21 16.79 -2.17
N PRO A 477 -30.97 16.52 -3.47
CA PRO A 477 -29.98 15.52 -3.89
C PRO A 477 -28.58 15.90 -3.40
N THR A 478 -27.78 14.92 -2.99
CA THR A 478 -26.36 15.10 -2.66
C THR A 478 -25.44 14.81 -3.84
N ILE A 479 -25.97 14.18 -4.88
CA ILE A 479 -25.28 13.87 -6.14
C ILE A 479 -26.26 14.06 -7.31
N PHE A 480 -25.75 14.51 -8.45
CA PHE A 480 -26.51 14.50 -9.70
C PHE A 480 -25.58 14.29 -10.91
N THR A 481 -26.15 13.72 -11.97
CA THR A 481 -25.42 13.23 -13.14
C THR A 481 -26.06 13.76 -14.41
N PRO A 482 -25.75 15.00 -14.83
CA PRO A 482 -26.37 15.63 -16.00
C PRO A 482 -25.79 15.04 -17.31
N ASN A 483 -26.23 13.82 -17.66
CA ASN A 483 -25.81 13.05 -18.83
C ASN A 483 -26.95 12.81 -19.82
N ASP A 484 -28.13 13.45 -19.60
CA ASP A 484 -29.34 13.38 -20.42
C ASP A 484 -29.96 11.96 -20.53
N ASP A 485 -29.72 11.10 -19.54
CA ASP A 485 -30.33 9.75 -19.49
C ASP A 485 -31.75 9.75 -18.86
N GLY A 486 -32.19 10.91 -18.38
CA GLY A 486 -33.48 11.12 -17.73
C GLY A 486 -33.48 10.81 -16.25
N ARG A 487 -32.34 10.49 -15.63
CA ARG A 487 -32.18 10.22 -14.21
C ARG A 487 -31.11 11.14 -13.62
N ASN A 488 -31.45 11.80 -12.51
CA ASN A 488 -30.53 12.67 -11.78
C ASN A 488 -29.87 13.77 -12.61
N ASP A 489 -30.44 14.15 -13.77
CA ASP A 489 -29.90 15.19 -14.65
C ASP A 489 -30.00 16.61 -14.10
N ARG A 490 -30.70 16.78 -12.97
CA ARG A 490 -31.14 18.10 -12.50
C ARG A 490 -30.94 18.23 -11.00
N PHE A 491 -30.33 19.34 -10.59
CA PHE A 491 -30.19 19.66 -9.17
C PHE A 491 -31.17 20.78 -8.78
N TYR A 492 -32.06 20.48 -7.87
CA TYR A 492 -32.99 21.41 -7.23
C TYR A 492 -33.60 20.78 -5.97
N PRO A 493 -33.93 21.57 -4.94
CA PRO A 493 -34.76 21.11 -3.81
C PRO A 493 -36.17 20.79 -4.32
N SER A 494 -36.57 19.52 -4.24
CA SER A 494 -37.94 19.11 -4.62
C SER A 494 -38.83 19.02 -3.40
N SER A 495 -40.05 19.52 -3.53
CA SER A 495 -41.10 19.30 -2.53
C SER A 495 -42.48 19.31 -3.19
N GLY A 496 -43.44 18.62 -2.58
CA GLY A 496 -44.86 18.68 -3.01
C GLY A 496 -45.60 19.93 -2.56
N CYS A 497 -44.93 20.92 -1.96
CA CYS A 497 -45.58 22.08 -1.33
C CYS A 497 -45.43 23.35 -2.15
N SER A 498 -46.39 24.28 -1.94
CA SER A 498 -46.35 25.61 -2.57
C SER A 498 -45.48 26.53 -1.76
N TYR A 499 -44.60 27.24 -2.43
CA TYR A 499 -43.74 28.28 -1.84
C TYR A 499 -44.37 29.66 -1.98
N SER A 500 -44.20 30.49 -0.91
CA SER A 500 -44.44 31.94 -0.98
C SER A 500 -43.16 32.73 -1.26
N SER A 501 -41.98 32.14 -0.94
CA SER A 501 -40.68 32.59 -1.44
C SER A 501 -39.76 31.38 -1.64
N TYR A 502 -38.86 31.48 -2.60
CA TYR A 502 -37.91 30.46 -2.97
C TYR A 502 -36.63 31.12 -3.48
N GLU A 503 -35.47 30.75 -2.99
CA GLU A 503 -34.20 31.23 -3.51
C GLU A 503 -33.16 30.12 -3.35
N LEU A 504 -32.68 29.60 -4.46
CA LEU A 504 -31.62 28.62 -4.52
C LEU A 504 -30.39 29.24 -5.18
N THR A 505 -29.25 29.17 -4.53
CA THR A 505 -27.96 29.55 -5.12
C THR A 505 -26.98 28.41 -4.98
N VAL A 506 -26.28 28.06 -6.08
CA VAL A 506 -25.23 27.04 -6.11
C VAL A 506 -23.89 27.73 -6.34
N PHE A 507 -22.87 27.32 -5.59
CA PHE A 507 -21.53 27.89 -5.60
C PHE A 507 -20.49 26.83 -5.96
N ASN A 508 -19.45 27.25 -6.67
CA ASN A 508 -18.25 26.42 -6.82
C ASN A 508 -17.38 26.45 -5.54
N ARG A 509 -16.29 25.68 -5.53
CA ARG A 509 -15.36 25.57 -4.36
C ARG A 509 -14.69 26.89 -3.97
N TRP A 510 -14.70 27.90 -4.83
CA TRP A 510 -14.16 29.25 -4.55
C TRP A 510 -15.22 30.23 -4.07
N GLY A 511 -16.46 29.78 -3.84
CA GLY A 511 -17.57 30.62 -3.39
C GLY A 511 -18.17 31.49 -4.48
N VAL A 512 -17.88 31.21 -5.76
CA VAL A 512 -18.50 31.93 -6.88
C VAL A 512 -19.81 31.25 -7.24
N ALA A 513 -20.91 32.02 -7.30
CA ALA A 513 -22.21 31.51 -7.72
C ALA A 513 -22.16 31.05 -9.19
N VAL A 514 -22.53 29.79 -9.43
CA VAL A 514 -22.61 29.15 -10.75
C VAL A 514 -24.05 29.03 -11.25
N PHE A 515 -25.01 29.03 -10.32
CA PHE A 515 -26.45 29.02 -10.62
C PHE A 515 -27.21 29.75 -9.51
N GLN A 516 -28.27 30.49 -9.88
CA GLN A 516 -29.18 31.14 -8.94
C GLN A 516 -30.56 31.23 -9.56
N THR A 517 -31.61 30.94 -8.74
CA THR A 517 -32.99 31.07 -9.18
C THR A 517 -33.90 31.40 -7.96
N ASP A 518 -34.95 32.14 -8.23
CA ASP A 518 -36.07 32.43 -7.31
C ASP A 518 -37.34 31.65 -7.70
N LYS A 519 -37.22 30.72 -8.67
CA LYS A 519 -38.36 29.96 -9.20
C LYS A 519 -38.25 28.48 -8.86
N PRO A 520 -39.24 27.89 -8.19
CA PRO A 520 -39.21 26.46 -7.81
C PRO A 520 -39.14 25.47 -8.96
N ASN A 521 -39.46 25.90 -10.19
CA ASN A 521 -39.44 25.02 -11.38
C ASN A 521 -38.14 25.11 -12.19
N GLU A 522 -37.20 25.95 -11.75
CA GLU A 522 -35.87 26.03 -12.39
C GLU A 522 -34.87 25.18 -11.61
N TYR A 523 -33.93 24.60 -12.33
CA TYR A 523 -32.94 23.67 -11.82
C TYR A 523 -31.56 23.94 -12.40
N TRP A 524 -30.53 23.56 -11.68
CA TRP A 524 -29.18 23.56 -12.21
C TRP A 524 -28.92 22.27 -12.99
N ASN A 525 -28.46 22.41 -14.23
CA ASN A 525 -28.13 21.32 -15.15
C ASN A 525 -26.61 21.04 -15.23
N GLY A 526 -25.83 21.56 -14.30
CA GLY A 526 -24.37 21.40 -14.29
C GLY A 526 -23.64 22.37 -15.22
N GLU A 527 -24.30 23.45 -15.69
CA GLU A 527 -23.69 24.51 -16.49
C GLU A 527 -23.58 25.82 -15.74
N ALA A 528 -22.59 26.62 -16.07
CA ALA A 528 -22.44 28.00 -15.62
C ALA A 528 -22.22 28.91 -16.84
N GLY A 529 -23.16 29.84 -17.04
CA GLY A 529 -23.09 30.78 -18.20
C GLY A 529 -23.09 30.10 -19.57
N GLY A 530 -23.72 28.93 -19.68
CA GLY A 530 -23.79 28.14 -20.94
C GLY A 530 -22.55 27.31 -21.25
N THR A 531 -21.70 27.11 -20.26
CA THR A 531 -20.53 26.23 -20.33
C THR A 531 -20.65 25.17 -19.25
N GLU A 532 -20.30 23.93 -19.56
CA GLU A 532 -20.26 22.84 -18.61
C GLU A 532 -19.34 23.15 -17.41
N SER A 533 -19.87 22.96 -16.23
CA SER A 533 -19.09 23.09 -14.99
C SER A 533 -18.27 21.80 -14.78
N PRO A 534 -17.02 21.88 -14.28
CA PRO A 534 -16.20 20.72 -13.98
C PRO A 534 -16.88 19.79 -12.98
N GLU A 535 -16.60 18.49 -13.10
CA GLU A 535 -16.97 17.51 -12.06
C GLU A 535 -16.40 17.89 -10.70
N GLY A 536 -17.11 17.52 -9.63
CA GLY A 536 -16.67 17.79 -8.28
C GLY A 536 -17.77 18.29 -7.37
N VAL A 537 -17.36 18.74 -6.18
CA VAL A 537 -18.27 19.21 -5.13
C VAL A 537 -18.61 20.69 -5.34
N TYR A 538 -19.91 20.98 -5.28
CA TYR A 538 -20.50 22.30 -5.27
C TYR A 538 -21.28 22.51 -3.97
N TYR A 539 -21.42 23.74 -3.55
CA TYR A 539 -22.14 24.10 -2.33
C TYR A 539 -23.41 24.84 -2.70
N TYR A 540 -24.46 24.71 -1.89
CA TYR A 540 -25.69 25.45 -2.13
C TYR A 540 -26.19 26.14 -0.86
N THR A 541 -26.96 27.21 -1.09
CA THR A 541 -27.82 27.83 -0.09
C THR A 541 -29.24 27.81 -0.63
N PHE A 542 -30.18 27.45 0.24
CA PHE A 542 -31.58 27.39 -0.10
C PHE A 542 -32.41 28.12 0.99
N SER A 543 -33.01 29.23 0.59
CA SER A 543 -33.92 30.04 1.39
C SER A 543 -35.33 29.87 0.88
N TYR A 544 -36.27 29.55 1.74
CA TYR A 544 -37.65 29.35 1.32
C TYR A 544 -38.65 29.74 2.39
N ARG A 545 -39.88 30.06 1.95
CA ARG A 545 -41.05 30.22 2.80
C ARG A 545 -42.22 29.48 2.19
N LEU A 546 -42.86 28.64 2.97
CA LEU A 546 -44.09 27.98 2.59
C LEU A 546 -45.28 28.93 2.73
N ALA A 547 -46.42 28.62 2.09
CA ALA A 547 -47.58 29.52 2.02
C ALA A 547 -48.10 29.99 3.38
N GLN A 548 -47.87 29.26 4.48
CA GLN A 548 -48.26 29.61 5.85
C GLN A 548 -47.10 29.50 6.86
N GLY A 549 -45.85 29.43 6.41
CA GLY A 549 -44.65 29.20 7.22
C GLY A 549 -43.81 30.45 7.49
N LYS A 550 -42.80 30.29 8.34
CA LYS A 550 -41.67 31.21 8.48
C LYS A 550 -40.70 31.04 7.35
N GLU A 551 -39.86 32.04 7.15
CA GLU A 551 -38.71 31.92 6.28
C GLU A 551 -37.70 30.97 6.92
N GLU A 552 -37.28 29.99 6.16
CA GLU A 552 -36.32 28.97 6.57
C GLU A 552 -35.11 28.97 5.62
N PHE A 553 -33.99 28.54 6.13
CA PHE A 553 -32.72 28.51 5.43
C PHE A 553 -32.02 27.18 5.67
N THR A 554 -31.51 26.59 4.59
CA THR A 554 -30.63 25.44 4.67
C THR A 554 -29.47 25.60 3.70
N SER A 555 -28.37 24.90 3.96
CA SER A 555 -27.19 24.86 3.09
C SER A 555 -26.57 23.47 3.11
N GLY A 556 -25.90 23.12 2.06
CA GLY A 556 -25.26 21.81 1.94
C GLY A 556 -24.33 21.76 0.73
N TYR A 557 -24.03 20.55 0.32
CA TYR A 557 -23.22 20.30 -0.89
C TYR A 557 -23.95 19.35 -1.83
N VAL A 558 -23.54 19.39 -3.10
CA VAL A 558 -23.94 18.44 -4.14
C VAL A 558 -22.72 18.09 -4.97
N GLN A 559 -22.56 16.81 -5.28
CA GLN A 559 -21.52 16.33 -6.16
C GLN A 559 -22.05 16.26 -7.61
N LEU A 560 -21.34 16.88 -8.53
CA LEU A 560 -21.56 16.76 -9.97
C LEU A 560 -20.65 15.67 -10.51
N VAL A 561 -21.24 14.68 -11.19
CA VAL A 561 -20.55 13.57 -11.86
C VAL A 561 -21.13 13.46 -13.27
N ARG A 562 -20.29 13.10 -14.29
CA ARG A 562 -20.74 12.89 -15.69
C ARG A 562 -20.30 11.54 -16.19
#